data_797bae49bcff4bbf2e1238bd2e36f6c8
#
_entry.id   797bae49bcff4bbf2e1238bd2e36f6c8
#
_cell.length_a   1.000
_cell.length_b   1.000
_cell.length_c   1.000
_cell.angle_alpha   90.00
_cell.angle_beta   90.00
_cell.angle_gamma   90.00
#
_symmetry.space_group_name_H-M   'P 1'
#
loop_
_entity.id
_entity.type
_entity.pdbx_description
1 polymer ?
#
loop_
_entity_poly.entity_id
_entity_poly.type
_entity_poly.pdbx_seq_one_letter_code
_entity_poly.pdbx_strand_id
1 'polypeptide(L)'
;MAHAGLEPFPQLQPLRQVGYDLVDLANSYRQVGDEESAQAALQMGLNLGQRFDDSTWQHLLENEVGIAIQRSVLGAMDPNSSYGSTGQTVQGYFDAIVRQQKAFGTLGEHANGLLQTVSDQDVINYFNRVKLFGELPADQWLVNKYGQK
;
A
#
# COMPACT_ATOMS: atom_id res chain seq x y z
N MET A 1 -16.08 -7.22 -22.31
CA MET A 1 -15.34 -7.06 -22.05
C MET A 1 -14.76 -6.12 -21.68
N ALA A 2 -14.77 -5.72 -21.75
CA ALA A 2 -14.03 -4.70 -21.48
C ALA A 2 -13.42 -4.56 -20.25
N HIS A 3 -13.59 -5.16 -19.52
CA HIS A 3 -13.00 -4.95 -18.51
C HIS A 3 -11.88 -5.39 -18.28
N ALA A 4 -11.44 -6.23 -18.96
CA ALA A 4 -10.12 -6.64 -18.71
C ALA A 4 -9.16 -5.50 -18.89
N GLY A 5 -9.38 -4.71 -19.84
CA GLY A 5 -8.52 -3.57 -20.07
C GLY A 5 -8.61 -2.48 -19.04
N LEU A 6 -9.48 -2.63 -18.06
CA LEU A 6 -9.66 -1.59 -17.06
C LEU A 6 -8.74 -1.75 -15.87
N GLU A 7 -8.09 -2.90 -15.72
CA GLU A 7 -7.12 -3.09 -14.66
C GLU A 7 -5.78 -2.58 -15.14
N PRO A 8 -5.30 -1.44 -14.65
CA PRO A 8 -4.04 -0.89 -15.14
C PRO A 8 -2.81 -1.69 -14.72
N PHE A 9 -2.92 -2.51 -13.70
CA PHE A 9 -1.80 -3.27 -13.16
C PHE A 9 -2.22 -4.70 -12.87
N PRO A 10 -2.49 -5.50 -13.92
CA PRO A 10 -3.00 -6.87 -13.70
C PRO A 10 -2.03 -7.77 -12.95
N GLN A 11 -0.73 -7.46 -12.96
CA GLN A 11 0.27 -8.22 -12.24
C GLN A 11 0.19 -8.04 -10.72
N LEU A 12 -0.54 -7.05 -10.21
CA LEU A 12 -0.61 -6.79 -8.78
C LEU A 12 -1.39 -7.86 -8.02
N GLN A 13 -2.39 -8.47 -8.64
CA GLN A 13 -3.15 -9.54 -7.99
C GLN A 13 -2.28 -10.78 -7.73
N PRO A 14 -1.50 -11.28 -8.71
CA PRO A 14 -0.56 -12.37 -8.42
C PRO A 14 0.47 -12.01 -7.36
N LEU A 15 0.94 -10.76 -7.32
CA LEU A 15 1.93 -10.33 -6.32
C LEU A 15 1.33 -10.31 -4.92
N ARG A 16 0.08 -9.86 -4.78
CA ARG A 16 -0.63 -9.93 -3.50
C ARG A 16 -0.73 -11.38 -3.03
N GLN A 17 -1.05 -12.30 -3.95
CA GLN A 17 -1.14 -13.71 -3.62
C GLN A 17 0.21 -14.28 -3.17
N VAL A 18 1.30 -13.86 -3.81
CA VAL A 18 2.65 -14.26 -3.37
C VAL A 18 2.88 -13.85 -1.92
N GLY A 19 2.48 -12.64 -1.54
CA GLY A 19 2.60 -12.18 -0.16
C GLY A 19 1.84 -13.08 0.81
N TYR A 20 0.61 -13.44 0.47
CA TYR A 20 -0.20 -14.33 1.32
C TYR A 20 0.40 -15.74 1.38
N ASP A 21 0.91 -16.24 0.25
CA ASP A 21 1.56 -17.54 0.20
C ASP A 21 2.81 -17.60 1.07
N LEU A 22 3.55 -16.49 1.19
CA LEU A 22 4.71 -16.42 2.08
C LEU A 22 4.29 -16.50 3.54
N VAL A 23 3.14 -15.93 3.92
CA VAL A 23 2.60 -16.07 5.27
C VAL A 23 2.22 -17.52 5.53
N ASP A 24 1.56 -18.19 4.58
CA ASP A 24 1.20 -19.59 4.70
C ASP A 24 2.43 -20.49 4.84
N LEU A 25 3.48 -20.18 4.06
CA LEU A 25 4.75 -20.90 4.14
C LEU A 25 5.39 -20.72 5.51
N ALA A 26 5.39 -19.51 6.05
CA ALA A 26 5.92 -19.25 7.38
C ALA A 26 5.16 -20.09 8.44
N ASN A 27 3.83 -20.14 8.34
CA ASN A 27 3.03 -20.94 9.25
C ASN A 27 3.35 -22.43 9.14
N SER A 28 3.62 -22.91 7.93
CA SER A 28 4.02 -24.32 7.73
C SER A 28 5.36 -24.61 8.38
N TYR A 29 6.33 -23.71 8.27
CA TYR A 29 7.61 -23.87 8.97
C TYR A 29 7.43 -23.90 10.49
N ARG A 30 6.56 -23.06 11.03
CA ARG A 30 6.28 -23.03 12.46
C ARG A 30 5.68 -24.33 12.97
N GLN A 31 4.84 -24.96 12.15
CA GLN A 31 4.24 -26.24 12.53
C GLN A 31 5.27 -27.35 12.74
N VAL A 32 6.41 -27.25 12.07
CA VAL A 32 7.50 -28.22 12.25
C VAL A 32 8.61 -27.69 13.16
N GLY A 33 8.38 -26.55 13.80
CA GLY A 33 9.32 -25.97 14.75
C GLY A 33 10.47 -25.20 14.15
N ASP A 34 10.44 -24.88 12.86
CA ASP A 34 11.49 -24.15 12.18
C ASP A 34 11.15 -22.65 12.13
N GLU A 35 11.37 -21.97 13.24
CA GLU A 35 11.09 -20.54 13.34
C GLU A 35 12.03 -19.70 12.48
N GLU A 36 13.27 -20.14 12.30
CA GLU A 36 14.23 -19.40 11.47
C GLU A 36 13.75 -19.29 10.03
N SER A 37 13.32 -20.41 9.44
CA SER A 37 12.77 -20.39 8.08
C SER A 37 11.45 -19.61 8.01
N ALA A 38 10.63 -19.67 9.05
CA ALA A 38 9.41 -18.90 9.12
C ALA A 38 9.70 -17.40 9.08
N GLN A 39 10.67 -16.92 9.86
CA GLN A 39 11.04 -15.52 9.85
C GLN A 39 11.63 -15.09 8.51
N ALA A 40 12.40 -15.96 7.86
CA ALA A 40 12.94 -15.66 6.53
C ALA A 40 11.80 -15.46 5.51
N ALA A 41 10.80 -16.34 5.53
CA ALA A 41 9.65 -16.21 4.62
C ALA A 41 8.86 -14.90 4.88
N LEU A 42 8.65 -14.55 6.14
CA LEU A 42 7.96 -13.30 6.49
C LEU A 42 8.75 -12.08 6.05
N GLN A 43 10.07 -12.10 6.20
CA GLN A 43 10.91 -11.00 5.77
C GLN A 43 10.87 -10.82 4.24
N MET A 44 10.82 -11.92 3.50
CA MET A 44 10.65 -11.84 2.04
C MET A 44 9.33 -11.16 1.67
N GLY A 45 8.24 -11.53 2.36
CA GLY A 45 6.94 -10.90 2.13
C GLY A 45 6.94 -9.42 2.46
N LEU A 46 7.60 -9.05 3.55
CA LEU A 46 7.69 -7.65 3.95
C LEU A 46 8.46 -6.83 2.92
N ASN A 47 9.59 -7.37 2.44
CA ASN A 47 10.39 -6.72 1.41
C ASN A 47 9.59 -6.53 0.12
N LEU A 48 8.79 -7.55 -0.26
CA LEU A 48 7.92 -7.45 -1.42
C LEU A 48 6.91 -6.31 -1.27
N GLY A 49 6.23 -6.25 -0.12
CA GLY A 49 5.25 -5.20 0.13
C GLY A 49 5.88 -3.81 0.13
N GLN A 50 7.06 -3.66 0.71
CA GLN A 50 7.76 -2.39 0.76
C GLN A 50 8.13 -1.86 -0.63
N ARG A 51 8.41 -2.74 -1.58
CA ARG A 51 8.69 -2.33 -2.95
C ARG A 51 7.51 -1.64 -3.60
N PHE A 52 6.29 -2.08 -3.31
CA PHE A 52 5.08 -1.48 -3.87
C PHE A 52 4.56 -0.31 -3.05
N ASP A 53 5.03 -0.15 -1.83
CA ASP A 53 4.70 0.98 -0.97
C ASP A 53 5.77 2.08 -1.03
N ASP A 54 6.74 1.93 -1.91
CA ASP A 54 7.81 2.90 -2.09
C ASP A 54 7.24 4.21 -2.65
N SER A 55 7.78 5.33 -2.19
CA SER A 55 7.35 6.66 -2.64
C SER A 55 7.56 6.91 -4.13
N THR A 56 8.36 6.10 -4.81
CA THR A 56 8.52 6.19 -6.26
C THR A 56 7.30 5.69 -7.01
N TRP A 57 6.46 4.88 -6.36
CA TRP A 57 5.21 4.39 -6.94
C TRP A 57 4.12 5.43 -6.68
N GLN A 58 3.64 6.01 -7.75
CA GLN A 58 2.73 7.15 -7.66
C GLN A 58 1.25 6.78 -7.77
N HIS A 59 0.97 5.51 -7.99
CA HIS A 59 -0.40 5.03 -8.16
C HIS A 59 -0.94 4.47 -6.87
N LEU A 60 -2.14 4.90 -6.50
CA LEU A 60 -2.78 4.50 -5.25
C LEU A 60 -2.95 2.99 -5.15
N LEU A 61 -3.34 2.35 -6.26
CA LEU A 61 -3.55 0.90 -6.26
C LEU A 61 -2.27 0.14 -5.91
N GLU A 62 -1.13 0.57 -6.45
CA GLU A 62 0.15 -0.07 -6.14
C GLU A 62 0.51 0.10 -4.67
N ASN A 63 0.29 1.29 -4.13
CA ASN A 63 0.53 1.54 -2.71
C ASN A 63 -0.40 0.70 -1.84
N GLU A 64 -1.67 0.56 -2.21
CA GLU A 64 -2.62 -0.26 -1.45
C GLU A 64 -2.22 -1.72 -1.44
N VAL A 65 -1.77 -2.25 -2.57
CA VAL A 65 -1.30 -3.64 -2.63
C VAL A 65 -0.08 -3.83 -1.74
N GLY A 66 0.88 -2.91 -1.81
CA GLY A 66 2.09 -2.96 -0.96
C GLY A 66 1.74 -2.92 0.52
N ILE A 67 0.82 -2.05 0.90
CA ILE A 67 0.36 -1.96 2.29
C ILE A 67 -0.38 -3.24 2.72
N ALA A 68 -1.21 -3.79 1.85
CA ALA A 68 -1.95 -5.01 2.17
C ALA A 68 -1.01 -6.19 2.43
N ILE A 69 0.04 -6.33 1.61
CA ILE A 69 1.06 -7.36 1.79
C ILE A 69 1.79 -7.15 3.13
N GLN A 70 2.23 -5.93 3.40
CA GLN A 70 2.92 -5.63 4.66
C GLN A 70 2.04 -5.91 5.87
N ARG A 71 0.77 -5.54 5.83
CA ARG A 71 -0.14 -5.81 6.95
C ARG A 71 -0.30 -7.31 7.20
N SER A 72 -0.45 -8.08 6.13
CA SER A 72 -0.59 -9.53 6.24
C SER A 72 0.65 -10.16 6.88
N VAL A 73 1.84 -9.75 6.41
CA VAL A 73 3.10 -10.29 6.91
C VAL A 73 3.36 -9.86 8.35
N LEU A 74 3.19 -8.59 8.66
CA LEU A 74 3.40 -8.06 10.02
C LEU A 74 2.45 -8.71 11.02
N GLY A 75 1.21 -9.00 10.60
CA GLY A 75 0.25 -9.70 11.44
C GLY A 75 0.65 -11.12 11.81
N ALA A 76 1.56 -11.72 11.04
CA ALA A 76 2.08 -13.07 11.31
C ALA A 76 3.38 -13.05 12.11
N MET A 77 3.95 -11.88 12.40
CA MET A 77 5.17 -11.72 13.19
C MET A 77 4.84 -11.48 14.66
N ASP A 78 5.83 -11.71 15.53
CA ASP A 78 5.69 -11.39 16.96
C ASP A 78 5.60 -9.86 17.12
N PRO A 79 4.49 -9.32 17.65
CA PRO A 79 4.31 -7.88 17.75
C PRO A 79 5.34 -7.18 18.64
N ASN A 80 5.93 -7.92 19.58
CA ASN A 80 6.89 -7.35 20.51
C ASN A 80 8.33 -7.44 20.04
N SER A 81 8.58 -8.14 18.92
CA SER A 81 9.94 -8.25 18.39
C SER A 81 10.39 -6.93 17.77
N SER A 82 11.72 -6.75 17.70
CA SER A 82 12.29 -5.57 17.08
C SER A 82 12.15 -5.64 15.56
N TYR A 83 11.91 -4.49 14.96
CA TYR A 83 11.84 -4.36 13.51
C TYR A 83 13.02 -3.52 13.03
N GLY A 84 13.92 -4.14 12.26
CA GLY A 84 15.05 -3.44 11.70
C GLY A 84 16.01 -2.90 12.76
N SER A 85 16.74 -1.85 12.40
CA SER A 85 17.75 -1.23 13.27
C SER A 85 17.23 0.05 13.93
N THR A 86 15.94 0.34 13.81
CA THR A 86 15.38 1.64 14.26
C THR A 86 14.90 1.62 15.70
N GLY A 87 14.97 0.47 16.39
CA GLY A 87 14.40 0.35 17.72
C GLY A 87 12.88 0.25 17.76
N GLN A 88 12.25 0.24 16.62
CA GLN A 88 10.81 0.12 16.49
C GLN A 88 10.39 -1.33 16.64
N THR A 89 9.23 -1.58 17.25
CA THR A 89 8.67 -2.93 17.32
C THR A 89 7.85 -3.23 16.07
N VAL A 90 7.61 -4.51 15.83
CA VAL A 90 6.72 -4.97 14.76
C VAL A 90 5.34 -4.32 14.93
N GLN A 91 4.81 -4.28 16.16
CA GLN A 91 3.51 -3.64 16.41
C GLN A 91 3.53 -2.16 16.04
N GLY A 92 4.59 -1.44 16.41
CA GLY A 92 4.71 -0.02 16.06
C GLY A 92 4.74 0.21 14.55
N TYR A 93 5.45 -0.63 13.83
CA TYR A 93 5.49 -0.56 12.38
C TYR A 93 4.12 -0.88 11.76
N PHE A 94 3.46 -1.92 12.28
CA PHE A 94 2.11 -2.27 11.84
C PHE A 94 1.15 -1.10 12.01
N ASP A 95 1.17 -0.45 13.16
CA ASP A 95 0.30 0.69 13.45
C ASP A 95 0.57 1.85 12.48
N ALA A 96 1.85 2.08 12.15
CA ALA A 96 2.23 3.11 11.19
C ALA A 96 1.67 2.82 9.79
N ILE A 97 1.74 1.56 9.35
CA ILE A 97 1.21 1.14 8.05
C ILE A 97 -0.32 1.32 8.01
N VAL A 98 -1.01 0.96 9.09
CA VAL A 98 -2.47 1.14 9.16
C VAL A 98 -2.85 2.63 9.08
N ARG A 99 -2.09 3.49 9.77
CA ARG A 99 -2.33 4.94 9.69
C ARG A 99 -2.09 5.47 8.28
N GLN A 100 -1.05 4.99 7.60
CA GLN A 100 -0.74 5.39 6.23
C GLN A 100 -1.86 5.01 5.28
N GLN A 101 -2.37 3.78 5.40
CA GLN A 101 -3.48 3.31 4.57
C GLN A 101 -4.72 4.18 4.77
N LYS A 102 -5.03 4.51 6.01
CA LYS A 102 -6.18 5.35 6.33
C LYS A 102 -6.00 6.75 5.76
N ALA A 103 -4.81 7.32 5.86
CA ALA A 103 -4.53 8.66 5.34
C ALA A 103 -4.68 8.70 3.81
N PHE A 104 -4.21 7.68 3.10
CA PHE A 104 -4.37 7.61 1.65
C PHE A 104 -5.85 7.49 1.26
N GLY A 105 -6.62 6.68 1.97
CA GLY A 105 -8.06 6.55 1.72
C GLY A 105 -8.80 7.87 1.95
N THR A 106 -8.48 8.56 3.01
CA THR A 106 -9.08 9.85 3.33
C THR A 106 -8.74 10.90 2.26
N LEU A 107 -7.49 10.93 1.82
CA LEU A 107 -7.05 11.84 0.76
C LEU A 107 -7.81 11.57 -0.54
N GLY A 108 -7.92 10.31 -0.94
CA GLY A 108 -8.64 9.95 -2.16
C GLY A 108 -10.12 10.30 -2.11
N GLU A 109 -10.77 10.05 -0.98
CA GLU A 109 -12.18 10.41 -0.80
C GLU A 109 -12.37 11.92 -0.88
N HIS A 110 -11.49 12.68 -0.25
CA HIS A 110 -11.56 14.14 -0.28
C HIS A 110 -11.39 14.67 -1.70
N ALA A 111 -10.40 14.17 -2.43
CA ALA A 111 -10.17 14.58 -3.82
C ALA A 111 -11.38 14.24 -4.70
N ASN A 112 -11.96 13.05 -4.56
CA ASN A 112 -13.15 12.66 -5.32
C ASN A 112 -14.33 13.60 -5.07
N GLY A 113 -14.53 13.99 -3.82
CA GLY A 113 -15.57 14.96 -3.48
C GLY A 113 -15.34 16.31 -4.15
N LEU A 114 -14.10 16.77 -4.12
CA LEU A 114 -13.74 18.06 -4.73
C LEU A 114 -13.92 18.08 -6.25
N LEU A 115 -13.67 16.96 -6.93
CA LEU A 115 -13.81 16.88 -8.39
C LEU A 115 -15.22 17.23 -8.88
N GLN A 116 -16.21 17.08 -8.03
CA GLN A 116 -17.59 17.38 -8.38
C GLN A 116 -17.92 18.87 -8.25
N THR A 117 -17.05 19.67 -7.65
CA THR A 117 -17.33 21.07 -7.32
C THR A 117 -16.34 22.05 -7.92
N VAL A 118 -15.21 21.57 -8.43
CA VAL A 118 -14.17 22.45 -8.98
C VAL A 118 -14.45 22.76 -10.44
N SER A 119 -13.69 23.70 -11.01
CA SER A 119 -13.89 24.11 -12.40
C SER A 119 -13.53 22.97 -13.36
N ASP A 120 -14.12 23.01 -14.56
CA ASP A 120 -13.83 22.03 -15.59
C ASP A 120 -12.32 22.02 -15.93
N GLN A 121 -11.70 23.18 -15.92
CA GLN A 121 -10.26 23.26 -16.21
C GLN A 121 -9.45 22.53 -15.15
N ASP A 122 -9.85 22.61 -13.88
CA ASP A 122 -9.12 21.92 -12.82
C ASP A 122 -9.41 20.41 -12.81
N VAL A 123 -10.56 19.97 -13.29
CA VAL A 123 -10.79 18.54 -13.53
C VAL A 123 -9.79 18.04 -14.59
N ILE A 124 -9.64 18.78 -15.69
CA ILE A 124 -8.68 18.42 -16.72
C ILE A 124 -7.26 18.43 -16.18
N ASN A 125 -6.90 19.43 -15.42
CA ASN A 125 -5.57 19.55 -14.80
C ASN A 125 -5.31 18.38 -13.84
N TYR A 126 -6.32 17.98 -13.07
CA TYR A 126 -6.20 16.83 -12.17
C TYR A 126 -5.87 15.56 -12.96
N PHE A 127 -6.63 15.25 -14.01
CA PHE A 127 -6.38 14.03 -14.77
C PHE A 127 -5.07 14.05 -15.52
N ASN A 128 -4.62 15.23 -15.96
CA ASN A 128 -3.29 15.36 -16.53
C ASN A 128 -2.20 15.05 -15.50
N ARG A 129 -2.40 15.49 -14.25
CA ARG A 129 -1.46 15.19 -13.18
C ARG A 129 -1.47 13.70 -12.83
N VAL A 130 -2.64 13.05 -12.87
CA VAL A 130 -2.70 11.60 -12.68
C VAL A 130 -1.84 10.89 -13.71
N LYS A 131 -1.93 11.30 -14.98
CA LYS A 131 -1.13 10.70 -16.05
C LYS A 131 0.36 10.93 -15.87
N LEU A 132 0.75 12.11 -15.43
CA LEU A 132 2.16 12.49 -15.35
C LEU A 132 2.81 12.03 -14.04
N PHE A 133 2.11 12.09 -12.94
CA PHE A 133 2.68 11.93 -11.60
C PHE A 133 2.01 10.85 -10.76
N GLY A 134 0.89 10.30 -11.21
CA GLY A 134 0.11 9.32 -10.46
C GLY A 134 -0.98 9.95 -9.62
N GLU A 135 -1.80 9.10 -9.02
CA GLU A 135 -3.01 9.52 -8.30
C GLU A 135 -2.70 10.28 -7.02
N LEU A 136 -1.73 9.80 -6.23
CA LEU A 136 -1.45 10.41 -4.93
C LEU A 136 -0.99 11.87 -5.06
N PRO A 137 -0.01 12.21 -5.93
CA PRO A 137 0.35 13.60 -6.12
C PRO A 137 -0.80 14.45 -6.70
N ALA A 138 -1.63 13.88 -7.57
CA ALA A 138 -2.77 14.60 -8.13
C ALA A 138 -3.81 14.89 -7.05
N ASP A 139 -4.12 13.92 -6.19
CA ASP A 139 -5.02 14.10 -5.06
C ASP A 139 -4.50 15.18 -4.12
N GLN A 140 -3.22 15.12 -3.81
CA GLN A 140 -2.59 16.10 -2.92
C GLN A 140 -2.64 17.51 -3.51
N TRP A 141 -2.38 17.65 -4.81
CA TRP A 141 -2.49 18.93 -5.49
C TRP A 141 -3.90 19.51 -5.38
N LEU A 142 -4.91 18.67 -5.64
CA LEU A 142 -6.30 19.12 -5.64
C LEU A 142 -6.74 19.54 -4.23
N VAL A 143 -6.41 18.72 -3.24
CA VAL A 143 -6.75 19.03 -1.84
C VAL A 143 -6.02 20.28 -1.36
N ASN A 144 -4.76 20.47 -1.74
CA ASN A 144 -4.01 21.67 -1.37
C ASN A 144 -4.62 22.93 -1.99
N LYS A 145 -5.13 22.82 -3.21
CA LYS A 145 -5.71 23.97 -3.88
C LYS A 145 -7.10 24.36 -3.34
N TYR A 146 -7.92 23.38 -3.00
CA TYR A 146 -9.31 23.62 -2.63
C TYR A 146 -9.70 23.18 -1.23
N GLY A 147 -8.98 22.27 -0.63
CA GLY A 147 -9.42 21.56 0.56
C GLY A 147 -9.22 22.29 1.88
N GLN A 148 -8.56 23.44 1.86
CA GLN A 148 -8.25 24.19 3.09
C GLN A 148 -9.18 25.36 3.34
N LYS A 149 -10.28 25.39 2.65
CA LYS A 149 -11.25 26.47 2.80
C LYS A 149 -12.34 26.10 3.78
#